data_b8100f89efc959f4568e333767683058
#
_entry.id   b8100f89efc959f4568e333767683058
#
_cell.length_a   1.000
_cell.length_b   1.000
_cell.length_c   1.000
_cell.angle_alpha   90.00
_cell.angle_beta   90.00
_cell.angle_gamma   90.00
#
_symmetry.space_group_name_H-M   'P 1'
#
loop_
_entity.id
_entity.type
_entity.pdbx_description
1 polymer ?
#
loop_
_entity_poly.entity_id
_entity_poly.type
_entity_poly.pdbx_seq_one_letter_code
_entity_poly.pdbx_strand_id
1 'polypeptide(L)'
;MTEIMSNVVELNNAQFVWPGSTHATIHIPQLHIAQGEHVFIKGPSGCGKSTLLALLTGINTLTSGSLSVLNTDLVSLSASQRDKFRADHIGYIFQQFNLLPYLNVLENVLLPCQFSQTRRGRALSRTSSQTLEEQAQTLLERLHLPSELHARPVSELSIGQQQRVAAARALIGYPGLVIADEPTSALDHDNRKAFIELLMEQTNQANATLIFVSHDPTLEPLFDRTLNLPDINQASNLGAAS
;
A
#
# COMPACT_ATOMS: atom_id res chain seq x y z
N MET A 1 29.06 8.68 9.82
CA MET A 1 27.91 9.61 9.66
C MET A 1 26.68 8.73 9.64
N THR A 2 25.88 8.76 10.69
CA THR A 2 24.61 8.04 10.75
C THR A 2 23.65 8.76 9.81
N GLU A 3 23.30 8.17 8.67
CA GLU A 3 22.23 8.69 7.83
C GLU A 3 20.97 8.76 8.68
N ILE A 4 20.44 9.95 8.86
CA ILE A 4 19.12 10.15 9.47
C ILE A 4 18.13 9.64 8.44
N MET A 5 17.72 8.37 8.60
CA MET A 5 16.66 7.80 7.74
C MET A 5 15.41 8.64 7.93
N SER A 6 14.93 9.25 6.85
CA SER A 6 13.70 10.03 6.89
C SER A 6 12.50 9.08 7.09
N ASN A 7 11.59 9.45 7.98
CA ASN A 7 10.36 8.67 8.17
C ASN A 7 9.39 8.93 7.00
N VAL A 8 8.83 7.85 6.48
CA VAL A 8 7.75 7.90 5.48
C VAL A 8 6.39 8.03 6.14
N VAL A 9 6.22 7.45 7.32
CA VAL A 9 5.00 7.58 8.12
C VAL A 9 5.36 8.07 9.51
N GLU A 10 4.66 9.08 9.98
CA GLU A 10 4.74 9.57 11.35
C GLU A 10 3.34 9.83 11.89
N LEU A 11 2.99 9.11 12.95
CA LEU A 11 1.77 9.31 13.75
C LEU A 11 2.17 9.75 15.15
N ASN A 12 1.56 10.85 15.66
CA ASN A 12 1.76 11.31 17.00
C ASN A 12 0.41 11.61 17.66
N ASN A 13 0.13 10.93 18.79
CA ASN A 13 -1.12 11.00 19.53
C ASN A 13 -2.36 10.88 18.62
N ALA A 14 -2.27 10.01 17.61
CA ALA A 14 -3.25 9.87 16.56
C ALA A 14 -4.51 9.19 17.09
N GLN A 15 -5.64 9.86 17.00
CA GLN A 15 -6.93 9.34 17.41
C GLN A 15 -7.94 9.41 16.27
N PHE A 16 -8.73 8.35 16.13
CA PHE A 16 -9.84 8.31 15.18
C PHE A 16 -11.09 7.69 15.82
N VAL A 17 -12.18 8.40 15.67
CA VAL A 17 -13.53 8.00 16.11
C VAL A 17 -14.45 8.02 14.90
N TRP A 18 -15.20 6.93 14.66
CA TRP A 18 -16.19 6.91 13.60
C TRP A 18 -17.34 7.88 13.88
N PRO A 19 -17.89 8.56 12.86
CA PRO A 19 -19.10 9.37 13.04
C PRO A 19 -20.23 8.58 13.73
N GLY A 20 -20.77 9.13 14.82
CA GLY A 20 -21.81 8.48 15.63
C GLY A 20 -21.30 7.48 16.66
N SER A 21 -19.99 7.19 16.73
CA SER A 21 -19.39 6.39 17.80
C SER A 21 -18.94 7.26 18.95
N THR A 22 -19.01 6.71 20.19
CA THR A 22 -18.44 7.34 21.39
C THR A 22 -17.04 6.79 21.71
N HIS A 23 -16.60 5.74 21.04
CA HIS A 23 -15.34 5.07 21.31
C HIS A 23 -14.38 5.23 20.13
N ALA A 24 -13.11 5.46 20.46
CA ALA A 24 -12.05 5.50 19.47
C ALA A 24 -11.83 4.10 18.86
N THR A 25 -11.64 4.05 17.55
CA THR A 25 -11.20 2.83 16.86
C THR A 25 -9.68 2.79 16.75
N ILE A 26 -9.04 3.96 16.63
CA ILE A 26 -7.59 4.12 16.65
C ILE A 26 -7.22 5.12 17.76
N HIS A 27 -6.25 4.73 18.58
CA HIS A 27 -5.51 5.60 19.47
C HIS A 27 -4.06 5.13 19.53
N ILE A 28 -3.21 5.71 18.69
CA ILE A 28 -1.80 5.38 18.57
C ILE A 28 -0.99 6.57 19.10
N PRO A 29 -0.30 6.42 20.28
CA PRO A 29 0.54 7.49 20.82
C PRO A 29 1.67 7.87 19.89
N GLN A 30 2.36 6.87 19.30
CA GLN A 30 3.47 7.10 18.39
C GLN A 30 3.66 5.92 17.44
N LEU A 31 3.87 6.22 16.15
CA LEU A 31 4.30 5.25 15.16
C LEU A 31 5.17 5.95 14.12
N HIS A 32 6.34 5.38 13.84
CA HIS A 32 7.24 5.80 12.77
C HIS A 32 7.54 4.61 11.86
N ILE A 33 7.56 4.85 10.55
CA ILE A 33 8.01 3.90 9.54
C ILE A 33 9.05 4.63 8.68
N ALA A 34 10.24 4.04 8.59
CA ALA A 34 11.35 4.62 7.85
C ALA A 34 11.19 4.44 6.32
N GLN A 35 11.86 5.28 5.54
CA GLN A 35 11.90 5.14 4.09
C GLN A 35 12.58 3.83 3.69
N GLY A 36 11.97 3.10 2.76
CA GLY A 36 12.46 1.82 2.26
C GLY A 36 12.23 0.64 3.21
N GLU A 37 11.64 0.86 4.40
CA GLU A 37 11.31 -0.20 5.35
C GLU A 37 10.16 -1.07 4.84
N HIS A 38 10.27 -2.39 4.97
CA HIS A 38 9.20 -3.34 4.73
C HIS A 38 8.57 -3.75 6.07
N VAL A 39 7.36 -3.27 6.32
CA VAL A 39 6.66 -3.45 7.60
C VAL A 39 5.50 -4.42 7.45
N PHE A 40 5.48 -5.45 8.30
CA PHE A 40 4.37 -6.38 8.44
C PHE A 40 3.43 -5.91 9.55
N ILE A 41 2.15 -5.74 9.25
CA ILE A 41 1.13 -5.38 10.25
C ILE A 41 0.20 -6.58 10.47
N LYS A 42 0.15 -7.05 11.72
CA LYS A 42 -0.75 -8.12 12.15
C LYS A 42 -1.73 -7.65 13.21
N GLY A 43 -2.75 -8.48 13.43
CA GLY A 43 -3.74 -8.32 14.50
C GLY A 43 -5.05 -9.03 14.15
N PRO A 44 -5.88 -9.33 15.15
CA PRO A 44 -7.17 -10.00 14.95
C PRO A 44 -8.12 -9.17 14.09
N SER A 45 -9.19 -9.81 13.61
CA SER A 45 -10.26 -9.08 12.92
C SER A 45 -10.87 -8.03 13.87
N GLY A 46 -11.18 -6.85 13.32
CA GLY A 46 -11.76 -5.74 14.08
C GLY A 46 -10.78 -4.90 14.91
N CYS A 47 -9.48 -5.24 15.00
CA CYS A 47 -8.53 -4.44 15.79
C CYS A 47 -8.17 -3.06 15.19
N GLY A 48 -8.70 -2.70 14.01
CA GLY A 48 -8.49 -1.39 13.39
C GLY A 48 -7.53 -1.36 12.20
N LYS A 49 -7.06 -2.50 11.66
CA LYS A 49 -6.11 -2.55 10.53
C LYS A 49 -6.60 -1.73 9.33
N SER A 50 -7.79 -2.01 8.82
CA SER A 50 -8.35 -1.29 7.67
C SER A 50 -8.59 0.20 7.97
N THR A 51 -8.91 0.54 9.24
CA THR A 51 -9.03 1.94 9.67
C THR A 51 -7.67 2.63 9.65
N LEU A 52 -6.62 1.99 10.15
CA LEU A 52 -5.25 2.52 10.06
C LEU A 52 -4.84 2.73 8.61
N LEU A 53 -5.06 1.76 7.72
CA LEU A 53 -4.75 1.90 6.30
C LEU A 53 -5.55 3.05 5.64
N ALA A 54 -6.83 3.21 6.01
CA ALA A 54 -7.65 4.33 5.52
C ALA A 54 -7.13 5.70 5.99
N LEU A 55 -6.55 5.78 7.19
CA LEU A 55 -5.87 6.99 7.68
C LEU A 55 -4.57 7.24 6.92
N LEU A 56 -3.70 6.23 6.77
CA LEU A 56 -2.42 6.34 6.06
C LEU A 56 -2.59 6.74 4.60
N THR A 57 -3.71 6.36 3.99
CA THR A 57 -4.05 6.74 2.62
C THR A 57 -4.82 8.06 2.51
N GLY A 58 -5.17 8.70 3.63
CA GLY A 58 -5.96 9.92 3.65
C GLY A 58 -7.43 9.76 3.19
N ILE A 59 -7.95 8.52 3.15
CA ILE A 59 -9.39 8.26 2.96
C ILE A 59 -10.14 8.79 4.17
N ASN A 60 -9.68 8.44 5.37
CA ASN A 60 -10.19 9.00 6.62
C ASN A 60 -9.22 10.05 7.16
N THR A 61 -9.73 10.96 7.97
CA THR A 61 -8.96 12.02 8.64
C THR A 61 -9.01 11.79 10.15
N LEU A 62 -7.88 11.99 10.84
CA LEU A 62 -7.83 11.89 12.30
C LEU A 62 -8.86 12.82 12.96
N THR A 63 -9.39 12.37 14.11
CA THR A 63 -10.20 13.20 15.00
C THR A 63 -9.30 14.13 15.83
N SER A 64 -8.11 13.66 16.22
CA SER A 64 -7.09 14.44 16.90
C SER A 64 -5.69 13.83 16.69
N GLY A 65 -4.64 14.59 17.02
CA GLY A 65 -3.25 14.21 16.80
C GLY A 65 -2.73 14.64 15.43
N SER A 66 -1.61 14.07 15.01
CA SER A 66 -0.98 14.37 13.72
C SER A 66 -0.65 13.10 12.92
N LEU A 67 -0.72 13.22 11.61
CA LEU A 67 -0.35 12.18 10.65
C LEU A 67 0.39 12.82 9.48
N SER A 68 1.66 12.50 9.35
CA SER A 68 2.48 12.81 8.18
C SER A 68 2.78 11.55 7.39
N VAL A 69 2.61 11.61 6.08
CA VAL A 69 2.98 10.55 5.13
C VAL A 69 3.80 11.17 4.02
N LEU A 70 4.98 10.63 3.73
CA LEU A 70 5.91 11.16 2.75
C LEU A 70 6.17 12.67 2.94
N ASN A 71 6.41 13.07 4.19
CA ASN A 71 6.62 14.47 4.62
C ASN A 71 5.42 15.40 4.35
N THR A 72 4.21 14.84 4.16
CA THR A 72 2.98 15.61 3.94
C THR A 72 2.02 15.41 5.10
N ASP A 73 1.62 16.50 5.76
CA ASP A 73 0.59 16.47 6.81
C ASP A 73 -0.79 16.24 6.17
N LEU A 74 -1.31 15.01 6.29
CA LEU A 74 -2.60 14.64 5.70
C LEU A 74 -3.80 15.27 6.41
N VAL A 75 -3.64 15.71 7.66
CA VAL A 75 -4.73 16.32 8.44
C VAL A 75 -5.07 17.70 7.90
N SER A 76 -4.04 18.44 7.47
CA SER A 76 -4.21 19.80 6.93
C SER A 76 -4.79 19.84 5.50
N LEU A 77 -4.77 18.71 4.77
CA LEU A 77 -5.23 18.66 3.38
C LEU A 77 -6.76 18.65 3.27
N SER A 78 -7.30 19.34 2.27
CA SER A 78 -8.68 19.17 1.83
C SER A 78 -8.93 17.77 1.23
N ALA A 79 -10.17 17.36 1.09
CA ALA A 79 -10.51 16.06 0.50
C ALA A 79 -9.90 15.88 -0.91
N SER A 80 -10.02 16.88 -1.78
CA SER A 80 -9.45 16.86 -3.13
C SER A 80 -7.92 16.78 -3.12
N GLN A 81 -7.25 17.46 -2.17
CA GLN A 81 -5.80 17.38 -2.03
C GLN A 81 -5.35 16.01 -1.55
N ARG A 82 -6.10 15.36 -0.62
CA ARG A 82 -5.84 13.97 -0.20
C ARG A 82 -6.04 12.99 -1.36
N ASP A 83 -7.08 13.18 -2.19
CA ASP A 83 -7.29 12.35 -3.38
C ASP A 83 -6.12 12.46 -4.36
N LYS A 84 -5.65 13.69 -4.61
CA LYS A 84 -4.48 13.93 -5.43
C LYS A 84 -3.21 13.33 -4.82
N PHE A 85 -2.97 13.51 -3.53
CA PHE A 85 -1.84 12.93 -2.81
C PHE A 85 -1.82 11.40 -2.96
N ARG A 86 -2.97 10.76 -2.74
CA ARG A 86 -3.13 9.31 -2.88
C ARG A 86 -2.83 8.84 -4.30
N ALA A 87 -3.38 9.52 -5.30
CA ALA A 87 -3.13 9.21 -6.71
C ALA A 87 -1.64 9.36 -7.08
N ASP A 88 -0.96 10.38 -6.56
CA ASP A 88 0.42 10.71 -6.90
C ASP A 88 1.45 9.83 -6.18
N HIS A 89 1.17 9.38 -4.95
CA HIS A 89 2.21 8.88 -4.04
C HIS A 89 1.98 7.47 -3.49
N ILE A 90 0.73 6.94 -3.52
CA ILE A 90 0.41 5.67 -2.88
C ILE A 90 0.06 4.61 -3.90
N GLY A 91 0.76 3.46 -3.85
CA GLY A 91 0.36 2.23 -4.51
C GLY A 91 -0.47 1.39 -3.56
N TYR A 92 -1.62 0.86 -4.00
CA TYR A 92 -2.47 0.04 -3.14
C TYR A 92 -2.81 -1.29 -3.83
N ILE A 93 -2.54 -2.39 -3.12
CA ILE A 93 -2.94 -3.75 -3.50
C ILE A 93 -4.05 -4.17 -2.56
N PHE A 94 -5.25 -4.32 -3.10
CA PHE A 94 -6.45 -4.70 -2.35
C PHE A 94 -6.54 -6.22 -2.19
N GLN A 95 -7.21 -6.69 -1.16
CA GLN A 95 -7.47 -8.12 -0.91
C GLN A 95 -8.16 -8.81 -2.10
N GLN A 96 -9.11 -8.13 -2.75
CA GLN A 96 -9.82 -8.63 -3.94
C GLN A 96 -9.23 -8.06 -5.25
N PHE A 97 -8.00 -7.54 -5.22
CA PHE A 97 -7.25 -6.92 -6.32
C PHE A 97 -7.94 -5.70 -6.96
N ASN A 98 -9.26 -5.62 -6.99
CA ASN A 98 -10.06 -4.52 -7.57
C ASN A 98 -9.61 -4.16 -9.00
N LEU A 99 -9.31 -5.16 -9.82
CA LEU A 99 -9.06 -4.98 -11.25
C LEU A 99 -10.37 -4.68 -11.96
N LEU A 100 -10.32 -3.83 -12.98
CA LEU A 100 -11.49 -3.49 -13.78
C LEU A 100 -11.68 -4.59 -14.85
N PRO A 101 -12.76 -5.39 -14.77
CA PRO A 101 -12.90 -6.61 -15.57
C PRO A 101 -13.09 -6.34 -17.07
N TYR A 102 -13.48 -5.14 -17.45
CA TYR A 102 -13.68 -4.69 -18.82
C TYR A 102 -12.43 -4.11 -19.48
N LEU A 103 -11.34 -3.98 -18.73
CA LEU A 103 -10.03 -3.55 -19.20
C LEU A 103 -9.10 -4.77 -19.36
N ASN A 104 -8.19 -4.68 -20.31
CA ASN A 104 -7.11 -5.65 -20.43
C ASN A 104 -6.04 -5.43 -19.34
N VAL A 105 -5.02 -6.30 -19.34
CA VAL A 105 -3.93 -6.26 -18.35
C VAL A 105 -3.18 -4.93 -18.38
N LEU A 106 -2.72 -4.49 -19.56
CA LEU A 106 -1.97 -3.23 -19.72
C LEU A 106 -2.80 -2.02 -19.31
N GLU A 107 -4.06 -1.97 -19.72
CA GLU A 107 -4.97 -0.87 -19.36
C GLU A 107 -5.16 -0.78 -17.84
N ASN A 108 -5.34 -1.93 -17.15
CA ASN A 108 -5.41 -1.95 -15.68
C ASN A 108 -4.14 -1.41 -15.02
N VAL A 109 -2.96 -1.81 -15.51
CA VAL A 109 -1.67 -1.36 -14.95
C VAL A 109 -1.48 0.14 -15.18
N LEU A 110 -1.89 0.67 -16.32
CA LEU A 110 -1.70 2.07 -16.69
C LEU A 110 -2.66 3.06 -16.01
N LEU A 111 -3.76 2.58 -15.41
CA LEU A 111 -4.77 3.43 -14.77
C LEU A 111 -4.20 4.53 -13.86
N PRO A 112 -3.26 4.25 -12.92
CA PRO A 112 -2.73 5.30 -12.06
C PRO A 112 -2.04 6.43 -12.82
N CYS A 113 -1.41 6.13 -13.96
CA CYS A 113 -0.76 7.12 -14.81
C CYS A 113 -1.75 7.97 -15.63
N GLN A 114 -3.01 7.52 -15.75
CA GLN A 114 -4.09 8.33 -16.36
C GLN A 114 -4.62 9.39 -15.39
N PHE A 115 -4.66 9.06 -14.09
CA PHE A 115 -5.16 9.95 -13.04
C PHE A 115 -4.08 10.85 -12.41
N SER A 116 -2.78 10.48 -12.55
CA SER A 116 -1.66 11.21 -11.96
C SER A 116 -0.60 11.57 -12.99
N GLN A 117 -0.47 12.87 -13.29
CA GLN A 117 0.62 13.38 -14.12
C GLN A 117 1.99 13.17 -13.44
N THR A 118 2.02 13.19 -12.11
CA THR A 118 3.23 12.92 -11.32
C THR A 118 3.72 11.49 -11.51
N ARG A 119 2.83 10.50 -11.42
CA ARG A 119 3.18 9.08 -11.68
C ARG A 119 3.56 8.87 -13.14
N ARG A 120 2.81 9.44 -14.06
CA ARG A 120 3.12 9.42 -15.49
C ARG A 120 4.53 9.96 -15.78
N GLY A 121 4.85 11.12 -15.24
CA GLY A 121 6.18 11.74 -15.40
C GLY A 121 7.30 10.87 -14.83
N ARG A 122 7.11 10.30 -13.62
CA ARG A 122 8.11 9.41 -13.01
C ARG A 122 8.29 8.12 -13.79
N ALA A 123 7.22 7.53 -14.32
CA ALA A 123 7.29 6.34 -15.15
C ALA A 123 8.15 6.55 -16.39
N LEU A 124 8.01 7.70 -17.05
CA LEU A 124 8.75 8.04 -18.26
C LEU A 124 10.19 8.49 -18.00
N SER A 125 10.48 9.11 -16.84
CA SER A 125 11.80 9.69 -16.55
C SER A 125 12.80 8.73 -15.92
N ARG A 126 12.36 7.66 -15.26
CA ARG A 126 13.24 6.75 -14.51
C ARG A 126 13.74 5.55 -15.29
N THR A 127 13.30 5.36 -16.51
CA THR A 127 13.64 4.21 -17.33
C THR A 127 14.08 4.62 -18.73
N SER A 128 14.72 3.69 -19.43
CA SER A 128 15.02 3.83 -20.87
C SER A 128 13.78 3.62 -21.75
N SER A 129 12.63 3.28 -21.17
CA SER A 129 11.37 3.11 -21.90
C SER A 129 10.91 4.44 -22.49
N GLN A 130 10.52 4.41 -23.75
CA GLN A 130 10.05 5.61 -24.46
C GLN A 130 8.56 5.85 -24.22
N THR A 131 7.82 4.80 -23.87
CA THR A 131 6.37 4.84 -23.68
C THR A 131 5.95 4.29 -22.32
N LEU A 132 4.74 4.64 -21.88
CA LEU A 132 4.13 4.07 -20.66
C LEU A 132 3.82 2.59 -20.81
N GLU A 133 3.44 2.18 -22.01
CA GLU A 133 3.15 0.79 -22.37
C GLU A 133 4.39 -0.08 -22.19
N GLU A 134 5.55 0.36 -22.71
CA GLU A 134 6.83 -0.34 -22.53
C GLU A 134 7.20 -0.46 -21.05
N GLN A 135 6.97 0.62 -20.27
CA GLN A 135 7.20 0.60 -18.84
C GLN A 135 6.29 -0.41 -18.12
N ALA A 136 5.01 -0.47 -18.48
CA ALA A 136 4.06 -1.42 -17.92
C ALA A 136 4.41 -2.86 -18.31
N GLN A 137 4.80 -3.12 -19.57
CA GLN A 137 5.25 -4.42 -20.03
C GLN A 137 6.49 -4.90 -19.27
N THR A 138 7.52 -4.06 -19.15
CA THR A 138 8.73 -4.35 -18.39
C THR A 138 8.42 -4.72 -16.93
N LEU A 139 7.50 -3.98 -16.29
CA LEU A 139 7.09 -4.24 -14.91
C LEU A 139 6.32 -5.56 -14.79
N LEU A 140 5.44 -5.86 -15.73
CA LEU A 140 4.70 -7.13 -15.78
C LEU A 140 5.65 -8.33 -15.98
N GLU A 141 6.64 -8.20 -16.86
CA GLU A 141 7.67 -9.22 -17.07
C GLU A 141 8.50 -9.48 -15.83
N ARG A 142 8.91 -8.40 -15.11
CA ARG A 142 9.61 -8.51 -13.81
C ARG A 142 8.75 -9.18 -12.74
N LEU A 143 7.43 -9.03 -12.82
CA LEU A 143 6.45 -9.72 -11.98
C LEU A 143 6.09 -11.11 -12.52
N HIS A 144 6.85 -11.64 -13.47
CA HIS A 144 6.71 -12.96 -14.08
C HIS A 144 5.31 -13.18 -14.70
N LEU A 145 4.74 -12.15 -15.32
CA LEU A 145 3.53 -12.28 -16.13
C LEU A 145 3.91 -12.32 -17.61
N PRO A 146 3.66 -13.45 -18.31
CA PRO A 146 4.03 -13.62 -19.71
C PRO A 146 3.41 -12.57 -20.63
N SER A 147 4.16 -12.14 -21.65
CA SER A 147 3.75 -11.06 -22.56
C SER A 147 2.50 -11.37 -23.39
N GLU A 148 2.23 -12.65 -23.69
CA GLU A 148 1.03 -13.10 -24.38
C GLU A 148 -0.27 -12.85 -23.59
N LEU A 149 -0.18 -12.55 -22.28
CA LEU A 149 -1.31 -12.22 -21.43
C LEU A 149 -1.60 -10.72 -21.39
N HIS A 150 -0.65 -9.85 -21.80
CA HIS A 150 -0.75 -8.42 -21.59
C HIS A 150 -1.96 -7.75 -22.27
N ALA A 151 -2.40 -8.29 -23.40
CA ALA A 151 -3.58 -7.79 -24.12
C ALA A 151 -4.90 -8.50 -23.75
N ARG A 152 -4.85 -9.52 -22.86
CA ARG A 152 -6.04 -10.26 -22.46
C ARG A 152 -6.87 -9.50 -21.44
N PRO A 153 -8.20 -9.69 -21.41
CA PRO A 153 -9.06 -9.24 -20.32
C PRO A 153 -8.61 -9.87 -18.99
N VAL A 154 -8.59 -9.06 -17.92
CA VAL A 154 -8.15 -9.56 -16.60
C VAL A 154 -9.09 -10.66 -16.05
N SER A 155 -10.32 -10.73 -16.51
CA SER A 155 -11.29 -11.79 -16.14
C SER A 155 -10.88 -13.19 -16.61
N GLU A 156 -10.00 -13.30 -17.60
CA GLU A 156 -9.49 -14.60 -18.12
C GLU A 156 -8.26 -15.09 -17.35
N LEU A 157 -7.71 -14.28 -16.46
CA LEU A 157 -6.50 -14.59 -15.71
C LEU A 157 -6.78 -15.46 -14.48
N SER A 158 -5.82 -16.32 -14.13
CA SER A 158 -5.83 -17.00 -12.84
C SER A 158 -5.67 -15.99 -11.69
N ILE A 159 -6.05 -16.40 -10.47
CA ILE A 159 -5.95 -15.53 -9.26
C ILE A 159 -4.51 -15.03 -9.08
N GLY A 160 -3.50 -15.89 -9.21
CA GLY A 160 -2.10 -15.49 -9.09
C GLY A 160 -1.64 -14.53 -10.19
N GLN A 161 -2.17 -14.64 -11.41
CA GLN A 161 -1.92 -13.68 -12.48
C GLN A 161 -2.60 -12.34 -12.22
N GLN A 162 -3.86 -12.32 -11.76
CA GLN A 162 -4.56 -11.10 -11.35
C GLN A 162 -3.83 -10.37 -10.22
N GLN A 163 -3.29 -11.10 -9.27
CA GLN A 163 -2.48 -10.54 -8.18
C GLN A 163 -1.23 -9.82 -8.71
N ARG A 164 -0.53 -10.41 -9.69
CA ARG A 164 0.64 -9.79 -10.33
C ARG A 164 0.28 -8.51 -11.09
N VAL A 165 -0.87 -8.50 -11.77
CA VAL A 165 -1.42 -7.29 -12.41
C VAL A 165 -1.73 -6.22 -11.37
N ALA A 166 -2.33 -6.58 -10.23
CA ALA A 166 -2.61 -5.64 -9.15
C ALA A 166 -1.32 -5.06 -8.53
N ALA A 167 -0.27 -5.87 -8.38
CA ALA A 167 1.05 -5.41 -7.94
C ALA A 167 1.68 -4.46 -8.96
N ALA A 168 1.65 -4.80 -10.25
CA ALA A 168 2.13 -3.91 -11.31
C ALA A 168 1.40 -2.56 -11.31
N ARG A 169 0.06 -2.57 -11.19
CA ARG A 169 -0.76 -1.37 -11.08
C ARG A 169 -0.38 -0.53 -9.85
N ALA A 170 -0.12 -1.17 -8.72
CA ALA A 170 0.30 -0.45 -7.52
C ALA A 170 1.67 0.21 -7.70
N LEU A 171 2.62 -0.45 -8.36
CA LEU A 171 4.02 -0.04 -8.50
C LEU A 171 4.29 0.93 -9.67
N ILE A 172 3.47 0.91 -10.74
CA ILE A 172 3.68 1.78 -11.90
C ILE A 172 3.83 3.26 -11.50
N GLY A 173 4.80 3.94 -12.04
CA GLY A 173 5.07 5.35 -11.73
C GLY A 173 5.71 5.60 -10.37
N TYR A 174 6.31 4.56 -9.77
CA TYR A 174 7.18 4.67 -8.60
C TYR A 174 6.54 5.41 -7.42
N PRO A 175 5.50 4.87 -6.78
CA PRO A 175 4.96 5.44 -5.55
C PRO A 175 6.00 5.40 -4.43
N GLY A 176 5.95 6.37 -3.51
CA GLY A 176 6.85 6.37 -2.35
C GLY A 176 6.39 5.41 -1.24
N LEU A 177 5.10 5.06 -1.22
CA LEU A 177 4.50 4.12 -0.27
C LEU A 177 3.63 3.10 -1.02
N VAL A 178 3.87 1.82 -0.76
CA VAL A 178 3.03 0.71 -1.21
C VAL A 178 2.32 0.09 -0.02
N ILE A 179 1.01 -0.06 -0.11
CA ILE A 179 0.19 -0.74 0.89
C ILE A 179 -0.41 -1.99 0.26
N ALA A 180 -0.24 -3.13 0.91
CA ALA A 180 -0.77 -4.41 0.49
C ALA A 180 -1.69 -4.96 1.60
N ASP A 181 -2.99 -4.94 1.36
CA ASP A 181 -4.02 -5.35 2.33
C ASP A 181 -4.45 -6.80 2.04
N GLU A 182 -3.93 -7.75 2.80
CA GLU A 182 -4.15 -9.19 2.69
C GLU A 182 -4.03 -9.74 1.24
N PRO A 183 -3.01 -9.33 0.46
CA PRO A 183 -2.96 -9.59 -0.98
C PRO A 183 -2.75 -11.07 -1.32
N THR A 184 -2.33 -11.89 -0.36
CA THR A 184 -2.00 -13.30 -0.55
C THR A 184 -3.05 -14.27 0.00
N SER A 185 -4.19 -13.76 0.48
CA SER A 185 -5.25 -14.57 1.12
C SER A 185 -5.81 -15.69 0.22
N ALA A 186 -5.76 -15.51 -1.09
CA ALA A 186 -6.27 -16.47 -2.08
C ALA A 186 -5.20 -17.43 -2.65
N LEU A 187 -3.94 -17.35 -2.19
CA LEU A 187 -2.83 -18.19 -2.66
C LEU A 187 -2.51 -19.34 -1.71
N ASP A 188 -1.96 -20.42 -2.26
CA ASP A 188 -1.30 -21.46 -1.47
C ASP A 188 0.04 -20.97 -0.87
N HIS A 189 0.60 -21.73 0.05
CA HIS A 189 1.78 -21.35 0.84
C HIS A 189 3.02 -21.03 -0.02
N ASP A 190 3.34 -21.85 -1.01
CA ASP A 190 4.56 -21.69 -1.80
C ASP A 190 4.46 -20.47 -2.73
N ASN A 191 3.29 -20.25 -3.31
CA ASN A 191 3.03 -19.10 -4.16
C ASN A 191 2.98 -17.78 -3.36
N ARG A 192 2.57 -17.81 -2.07
CA ARG A 192 2.60 -16.62 -1.19
C ARG A 192 4.00 -16.08 -1.01
N LYS A 193 4.94 -16.94 -0.60
CA LYS A 193 6.33 -16.55 -0.34
C LYS A 193 6.97 -15.98 -1.60
N ALA A 194 6.87 -16.69 -2.72
CA ALA A 194 7.43 -16.26 -4.01
C ALA A 194 6.87 -14.90 -4.45
N PHE A 195 5.56 -14.66 -4.26
CA PHE A 195 4.96 -13.37 -4.58
C PHE A 195 5.48 -12.25 -3.68
N ILE A 196 5.62 -12.49 -2.37
CA ILE A 196 6.11 -11.48 -1.43
C ILE A 196 7.56 -11.10 -1.73
N GLU A 197 8.43 -12.09 -1.98
CA GLU A 197 9.83 -11.85 -2.34
C GLU A 197 9.92 -11.00 -3.62
N LEU A 198 9.09 -11.31 -4.61
CA LEU A 198 9.00 -10.56 -5.86
C LEU A 198 8.48 -9.13 -5.63
N LEU A 199 7.45 -8.95 -4.78
CA LEU A 199 6.93 -7.64 -4.43
C LEU A 199 7.98 -6.79 -3.71
N MET A 200 8.71 -7.38 -2.76
CA MET A 200 9.81 -6.71 -2.04
C MET A 200 10.94 -6.29 -2.97
N GLU A 201 11.33 -7.16 -3.90
CA GLU A 201 12.33 -6.80 -4.91
C GLU A 201 11.90 -5.59 -5.72
N GLN A 202 10.64 -5.56 -6.19
CA GLN A 202 10.14 -4.44 -7.00
C GLN A 202 9.97 -3.16 -6.17
N THR A 203 9.57 -3.25 -4.89
CA THR A 203 9.50 -2.08 -3.99
C THR A 203 10.90 -1.53 -3.68
N ASN A 204 11.90 -2.37 -3.48
CA ASN A 204 13.30 -1.97 -3.31
C ASN A 204 13.84 -1.25 -4.55
N GLN A 205 13.61 -1.78 -5.76
CA GLN A 205 13.99 -1.14 -7.02
C GLN A 205 13.31 0.22 -7.22
N ALA A 206 12.09 0.36 -6.72
CA ALA A 206 11.33 1.62 -6.73
C ALA A 206 11.77 2.60 -5.63
N ASN A 207 12.60 2.18 -4.65
CA ASN A 207 12.89 2.90 -3.41
C ASN A 207 11.60 3.27 -2.64
N ALA A 208 10.65 2.35 -2.61
CA ALA A 208 9.36 2.50 -1.96
C ALA A 208 9.34 1.79 -0.59
N THR A 209 8.63 2.38 0.36
CA THR A 209 8.29 1.72 1.63
C THR A 209 7.11 0.78 1.40
N LEU A 210 7.15 -0.41 2.01
CA LEU A 210 6.06 -1.39 1.93
C LEU A 210 5.39 -1.58 3.28
N ILE A 211 4.08 -1.39 3.33
CA ILE A 211 3.22 -1.81 4.45
C ILE A 211 2.39 -3.00 3.98
N PHE A 212 2.61 -4.14 4.61
CA PHE A 212 1.94 -5.40 4.27
C PHE A 212 1.06 -5.85 5.44
N VAL A 213 -0.23 -5.98 5.21
CA VAL A 213 -1.17 -6.46 6.22
C VAL A 213 -1.51 -7.92 5.94
N SER A 214 -1.33 -8.77 6.94
CA SER A 214 -1.77 -10.16 6.88
C SER A 214 -2.03 -10.71 8.27
N HIS A 215 -2.77 -11.80 8.32
CA HIS A 215 -2.99 -12.61 9.53
C HIS A 215 -2.15 -13.90 9.55
N ASP A 216 -1.34 -14.16 8.51
CA ASP A 216 -0.49 -15.34 8.40
C ASP A 216 0.88 -15.08 9.06
N PRO A 217 1.16 -15.64 10.26
CA PRO A 217 2.39 -15.37 10.97
C PRO A 217 3.63 -15.99 10.31
N THR A 218 3.45 -16.93 9.39
CA THR A 218 4.58 -17.58 8.69
C THR A 218 5.31 -16.62 7.77
N LEU A 219 4.69 -15.49 7.43
CA LEU A 219 5.24 -14.46 6.55
C LEU A 219 6.08 -13.41 7.30
N GLU A 220 5.91 -13.28 8.62
CA GLU A 220 6.59 -12.26 9.43
C GLU A 220 8.12 -12.23 9.26
N PRO A 221 8.84 -13.39 9.20
CA PRO A 221 10.30 -13.38 9.06
C PRO A 221 10.83 -12.78 7.75
N LEU A 222 9.97 -12.52 6.77
CA LEU A 222 10.35 -11.92 5.49
C LEU A 222 10.51 -10.39 5.58
N PHE A 223 9.96 -9.77 6.62
CA PHE A 223 9.87 -8.31 6.76
C PHE A 223 10.91 -7.77 7.75
N ASP A 224 11.30 -6.50 7.55
CA ASP A 224 12.28 -5.83 8.42
C ASP A 224 11.73 -5.62 9.83
N ARG A 225 10.41 -5.39 9.94
CA ARG A 225 9.72 -5.17 11.22
C ARG A 225 8.28 -5.67 11.18
N THR A 226 7.87 -6.28 12.30
CA THR A 226 6.47 -6.66 12.55
C THR A 226 5.84 -5.71 13.57
N LEU A 227 4.66 -5.19 13.23
CA LEU A 227 3.80 -4.41 14.12
C LEU A 227 2.55 -5.23 14.46
N ASN A 228 2.39 -5.59 15.71
CA ASN A 228 1.13 -6.13 16.21
C ASN A 228 0.22 -4.95 16.57
N LEU A 229 -0.82 -4.71 15.79
CA LEU A 229 -1.66 -3.51 15.95
C LEU A 229 -2.28 -3.37 17.35
N PRO A 230 -2.77 -4.43 18.02
CA PRO A 230 -3.22 -4.34 19.42
C PRO A 230 -2.19 -3.79 20.41
N ASP A 231 -0.88 -4.00 20.16
CA ASP A 231 0.16 -3.55 21.10
C ASP A 231 0.40 -2.04 21.00
N ILE A 232 0.14 -1.45 19.84
CA ILE A 232 0.34 -0.01 19.60
C ILE A 232 -0.96 0.79 19.60
N ASN A 233 -2.12 0.14 19.39
CA ASN A 233 -3.43 0.78 19.39
C ASN A 233 -4.07 0.70 20.80
N GLN A 234 -4.06 1.79 21.53
CA GLN A 234 -4.60 1.91 22.88
C GLN A 234 -6.09 2.26 22.92
N ALA A 235 -6.81 2.16 21.81
CA ALA A 235 -8.23 2.55 21.72
C ALA A 235 -9.12 1.80 22.72
N SER A 236 -8.86 0.50 22.98
CA SER A 236 -9.60 -0.32 23.95
C SER A 236 -9.42 0.14 25.41
N ASN A 237 -8.29 0.81 25.73
CA ASN A 237 -7.99 1.27 27.08
C ASN A 237 -8.77 2.56 27.45
N LEU A 238 -9.25 3.31 26.46
CA LEU A 238 -10.02 4.54 26.68
C LEU A 238 -11.49 4.26 27.04
N GLY A 239 -12.02 3.08 26.69
CA GLY A 239 -13.40 2.67 27.02
C GLY A 239 -13.56 2.06 28.41
N ALA A 240 -12.48 1.72 29.10
CA ALA A 240 -12.49 1.11 30.43
C ALA A 240 -12.37 2.14 31.60
N ALA A 241 -12.20 3.42 31.28
CA ALA A 241 -11.97 4.49 32.26
C ALA A 241 -13.16 5.45 32.44
N SER A 242 -14.36 5.06 32.00
CA SER A 242 -15.61 5.84 32.16
C SER A 242 -16.70 5.06 32.91
#